data_2a0be963a400b2eebb2bc7001a99450b
#
_entry.id   2a0be963a400b2eebb2bc7001a99450b
#
_cell.length_a   1.000
_cell.length_b   1.000
_cell.length_c   1.000
_cell.angle_alpha   90.00
_cell.angle_beta   90.00
_cell.angle_gamma   90.00
#
_symmetry.space_group_name_H-M   'P 1'
#
loop_
_entity.id
_entity.type
_entity.pdbx_description
1 polymer ?
#
loop_
_entity_poly.entity_id
_entity_poly.type
_entity_poly.pdbx_seq_one_letter_code
_entity_poly.pdbx_strand_id
1 'polypeptide(L)'
;MENTIVMNTQVSLSRNINNYPFPHKLNQSEAMYIVNKVSSILLTSPDLQQEDFILKNMKDITDIEKTTLIERSIISNKFSKNDISSILINKDKSKFILINGDNHIEIKIYMNNLNLNEAFNIANQIDDILGEKLDYSFNENLGYLASCPVNVGTGLKASVTLHLPILSLQKKIENYHNIGHKLGINIKGICSERSNTLGNMYEITNQNIIGR
;
A
#
# COMPACT_ATOMS: atom_id res chain seq x y z
N MET A 1 -0.70 -29.87 0.73
CA MET A 1 -2.02 -29.25 0.90
C MET A 1 -1.83 -27.76 0.68
N GLU A 2 -2.44 -27.21 -0.35
CA GLU A 2 -2.47 -25.76 -0.50
C GLU A 2 -3.15 -25.13 0.71
N ASN A 3 -2.55 -24.09 1.25
CA ASN A 3 -3.09 -23.38 2.42
C ASN A 3 -4.30 -22.56 1.96
N THR A 4 -5.49 -23.12 2.03
CA THR A 4 -6.75 -22.49 1.58
C THR A 4 -7.24 -21.39 2.51
N ILE A 5 -6.56 -21.15 3.65
CA ILE A 5 -6.94 -20.13 4.64
C ILE A 5 -6.34 -18.77 4.26
N VAL A 6 -5.07 -18.74 3.84
CA VAL A 6 -4.41 -17.50 3.44
C VAL A 6 -4.68 -17.22 1.97
N MET A 7 -5.38 -16.13 1.70
CA MET A 7 -5.76 -15.73 0.35
C MET A 7 -4.64 -14.95 -0.33
N ASN A 8 -4.13 -13.94 0.35
CA ASN A 8 -3.07 -13.09 -0.19
C ASN A 8 -2.27 -12.40 0.93
N THR A 9 -1.12 -11.90 0.51
CA THR A 9 -0.21 -11.06 1.29
C THR A 9 -0.06 -9.73 0.59
N GLN A 10 -0.06 -8.64 1.34
CA GLN A 10 0.27 -7.31 0.84
C GLN A 10 1.29 -6.66 1.76
N VAL A 11 2.33 -6.09 1.16
CA VAL A 11 3.31 -5.24 1.84
C VAL A 11 3.31 -3.88 1.18
N SER A 12 3.29 -2.81 1.97
CA SER A 12 3.45 -1.45 1.46
C SER A 12 4.51 -0.67 2.24
N LEU A 13 5.24 0.18 1.50
CA LEU A 13 6.19 1.15 2.02
C LEU A 13 5.72 2.55 1.63
N SER A 14 5.62 3.44 2.62
CA SER A 14 5.21 4.84 2.40
C SER A 14 6.41 5.77 2.52
N ARG A 15 6.57 6.68 1.56
CA ARG A 15 7.65 7.66 1.51
C ARG A 15 7.13 9.04 1.13
N ASN A 16 7.74 10.07 1.72
CA ASN A 16 7.53 11.45 1.31
C ASN A 16 8.85 12.06 0.88
N ILE A 17 8.80 12.94 -0.11
CA ILE A 17 9.98 13.61 -0.67
C ILE A 17 10.21 14.89 0.12
N ASN A 18 11.45 15.12 0.51
CA ASN A 18 11.87 16.32 1.21
C ASN A 18 11.67 17.58 0.33
N ASN A 19 11.50 18.72 0.96
CA ASN A 19 11.30 20.03 0.30
C ASN A 19 10.00 20.16 -0.50
N TYR A 20 9.07 19.22 -0.40
CA TYR A 20 7.69 19.34 -0.92
C TYR A 20 6.68 19.30 0.22
N PRO A 21 5.58 20.07 0.15
CA PRO A 21 4.50 19.94 1.09
C PRO A 21 3.83 18.56 0.91
N PHE A 22 3.25 18.01 1.98
CA PHE A 22 2.53 16.73 1.88
C PHE A 22 1.41 16.79 0.82
N PRO A 23 1.01 15.64 0.24
CA PRO A 23 0.13 15.57 -0.94
C PRO A 23 -1.14 16.42 -0.88
N HIS A 24 -1.75 16.55 0.32
CA HIS A 24 -2.97 17.36 0.50
C HIS A 24 -2.77 18.88 0.34
N LYS A 25 -1.51 19.35 0.26
CA LYS A 25 -1.13 20.76 0.07
C LYS A 25 -0.37 21.00 -1.23
N LEU A 26 -0.13 19.97 -2.04
CA LEU A 26 0.53 20.11 -3.33
C LEU A 26 -0.33 20.95 -4.29
N ASN A 27 0.33 21.85 -5.01
CA ASN A 27 -0.27 22.42 -6.20
C ASN A 27 -0.11 21.47 -7.39
N GLN A 28 -0.81 21.75 -8.49
CA GLN A 28 -0.84 20.88 -9.66
C GLN A 28 0.53 20.71 -10.33
N SER A 29 1.36 21.74 -10.35
CA SER A 29 2.70 21.69 -10.95
C SER A 29 3.67 20.85 -10.13
N GLU A 30 3.64 20.99 -8.79
CA GLU A 30 4.43 20.16 -7.88
C GLU A 30 4.00 18.69 -7.96
N ALA A 31 2.70 18.44 -7.98
CA ALA A 31 2.16 17.08 -8.11
C ALA A 31 2.60 16.41 -9.41
N MET A 32 2.53 17.14 -10.53
CA MET A 32 2.96 16.65 -11.84
C MET A 32 4.48 16.42 -11.88
N TYR A 33 5.27 17.29 -11.25
CA TYR A 33 6.71 17.11 -11.14
C TYR A 33 7.06 15.81 -10.39
N ILE A 34 6.41 15.55 -9.26
CA ILE A 34 6.61 14.33 -8.48
C ILE A 34 6.25 13.10 -9.31
N VAL A 35 5.09 13.11 -10.00
CA VAL A 35 4.69 12.00 -10.89
C VAL A 35 5.76 11.74 -11.95
N ASN A 36 6.21 12.77 -12.65
CA ASN A 36 7.20 12.63 -13.70
C ASN A 36 8.55 12.13 -13.16
N LYS A 37 8.99 12.64 -12.01
CA LYS A 37 10.25 12.27 -11.39
C LYS A 37 10.24 10.80 -10.94
N VAL A 38 9.21 10.38 -10.21
CA VAL A 38 9.07 8.99 -9.73
C VAL A 38 8.92 8.02 -10.90
N SER A 39 8.04 8.33 -11.86
CA SER A 39 7.82 7.46 -13.01
C SER A 39 9.07 7.34 -13.89
N SER A 40 9.80 8.44 -14.12
CA SER A 40 11.04 8.38 -14.91
C SER A 40 12.09 7.48 -14.27
N ILE A 41 12.26 7.54 -12.94
CA ILE A 41 13.21 6.68 -12.22
C ILE A 41 12.88 5.21 -12.43
N LEU A 42 11.61 4.84 -12.23
CA LEU A 42 11.18 3.44 -12.29
C LEU A 42 11.16 2.89 -13.72
N LEU A 43 10.71 3.70 -14.70
CA LEU A 43 10.63 3.29 -16.09
C LEU A 43 12.00 3.20 -16.80
N THR A 44 13.01 3.93 -16.28
CA THR A 44 14.36 3.90 -16.86
C THR A 44 15.33 3.02 -16.08
N SER A 45 14.94 2.46 -14.93
CA SER A 45 15.79 1.60 -14.13
C SER A 45 16.06 0.27 -14.85
N PRO A 46 17.33 -0.11 -15.07
CA PRO A 46 17.68 -1.39 -15.69
C PRO A 46 17.13 -2.59 -14.91
N ASP A 47 17.10 -2.50 -13.58
CA ASP A 47 16.68 -3.57 -12.69
C ASP A 47 15.15 -3.84 -12.75
N LEU A 48 14.37 -2.86 -13.25
CA LEU A 48 12.92 -2.93 -13.33
C LEU A 48 12.38 -3.02 -14.77
N GLN A 49 13.25 -3.11 -15.78
CA GLN A 49 12.82 -3.17 -17.20
C GLN A 49 11.91 -4.36 -17.49
N GLN A 50 12.13 -5.50 -16.82
CA GLN A 50 11.31 -6.72 -17.02
C GLN A 50 9.92 -6.61 -16.38
N GLU A 51 9.70 -5.64 -15.51
CA GLU A 51 8.43 -5.46 -14.82
C GLU A 51 7.35 -4.84 -15.70
N ASP A 52 7.73 -4.21 -16.82
CA ASP A 52 6.81 -3.58 -17.78
C ASP A 52 5.79 -2.66 -17.08
N PHE A 53 6.28 -1.72 -16.26
CA PHE A 53 5.43 -0.76 -15.58
C PHE A 53 4.71 0.17 -16.54
N ILE A 54 3.41 0.38 -16.32
CA ILE A 54 2.57 1.32 -17.06
C ILE A 54 2.10 2.41 -16.09
N LEU A 55 2.38 3.67 -16.41
CA LEU A 55 1.88 4.82 -15.68
C LEU A 55 0.44 5.13 -16.12
N LYS A 56 -0.45 5.30 -15.15
CA LYS A 56 -1.83 5.74 -15.36
C LYS A 56 -2.17 6.88 -14.40
N ASN A 57 -2.73 7.97 -14.92
CA ASN A 57 -3.28 9.02 -14.05
C ASN A 57 -4.70 8.63 -13.61
N MET A 58 -5.08 8.93 -12.37
CA MET A 58 -6.39 8.58 -11.86
C MET A 58 -7.55 9.17 -12.67
N LYS A 59 -7.38 10.35 -13.24
CA LYS A 59 -8.37 11.00 -14.10
C LYS A 59 -8.65 10.23 -15.42
N ASP A 60 -7.68 9.42 -15.90
CA ASP A 60 -7.74 8.71 -17.19
C ASP A 60 -8.19 7.25 -17.01
N ILE A 61 -8.33 6.76 -15.77
CA ILE A 61 -8.76 5.40 -15.46
C ILE A 61 -10.29 5.31 -15.44
N THR A 62 -10.84 4.27 -16.03
CA THR A 62 -12.29 4.03 -16.05
C THR A 62 -12.83 3.70 -14.66
N ASP A 63 -14.13 3.98 -14.41
CA ASP A 63 -14.75 3.68 -13.12
C ASP A 63 -14.75 2.19 -12.79
N ILE A 64 -14.86 1.32 -13.80
CA ILE A 64 -14.78 -0.13 -13.62
C ILE A 64 -13.39 -0.54 -13.13
N GLU A 65 -12.33 0.01 -13.73
CA GLU A 65 -10.96 -0.29 -13.33
C GLU A 65 -10.66 0.28 -11.94
N LYS A 66 -11.14 1.50 -11.61
CA LYS A 66 -11.04 2.07 -10.25
C LYS A 66 -11.72 1.17 -9.22
N THR A 67 -12.94 0.71 -9.51
CA THR A 67 -13.69 -0.19 -8.63
C THR A 67 -12.91 -1.49 -8.38
N THR A 68 -12.35 -2.09 -9.43
CA THR A 68 -11.53 -3.30 -9.30
C THR A 68 -10.30 -3.09 -8.41
N LEU A 69 -9.62 -1.94 -8.54
CA LEU A 69 -8.46 -1.60 -7.70
C LEU A 69 -8.87 -1.36 -6.24
N ILE A 70 -10.06 -0.79 -6.00
CA ILE A 70 -10.62 -0.57 -4.66
C ILE A 70 -10.99 -1.91 -4.01
N GLU A 71 -11.69 -2.79 -4.72
CA GLU A 71 -12.09 -4.11 -4.22
C GLU A 71 -10.88 -4.99 -3.85
N ARG A 72 -9.78 -4.86 -4.60
CA ARG A 72 -8.50 -5.50 -4.28
C ARG A 72 -7.72 -4.79 -3.17
N SER A 73 -8.24 -3.73 -2.56
CA SER A 73 -7.57 -2.92 -1.55
C SER A 73 -6.24 -2.29 -2.01
N ILE A 74 -6.05 -2.14 -3.32
CA ILE A 74 -4.86 -1.51 -3.91
C ILE A 74 -4.92 -0.01 -3.70
N ILE A 75 -6.07 0.61 -4.00
CA ILE A 75 -6.31 2.04 -3.81
C ILE A 75 -7.51 2.28 -2.88
N SER A 76 -7.55 3.44 -2.24
CA SER A 76 -8.71 3.89 -1.47
C SER A 76 -9.71 4.66 -2.35
N ASN A 77 -10.97 4.76 -1.88
CA ASN A 77 -11.96 5.64 -2.53
C ASN A 77 -11.48 7.10 -2.63
N LYS A 78 -10.72 7.58 -1.64
CA LYS A 78 -10.13 8.92 -1.64
C LYS A 78 -9.09 9.05 -2.76
N PHE A 79 -8.21 8.07 -2.91
CA PHE A 79 -7.18 8.05 -3.96
C PHE A 79 -7.81 8.03 -5.36
N SER A 80 -8.86 7.24 -5.57
CA SER A 80 -9.53 7.10 -6.88
C SER A 80 -10.20 8.38 -7.38
N LYS A 81 -10.51 9.31 -6.45
CA LYS A 81 -11.16 10.61 -6.75
C LYS A 81 -10.18 11.78 -6.80
N ASN A 82 -8.90 11.53 -6.63
CA ASN A 82 -7.90 12.58 -6.56
C ASN A 82 -7.22 12.76 -7.93
N ASP A 83 -7.50 13.87 -8.60
CA ASP A 83 -7.04 14.15 -9.96
C ASP A 83 -5.53 14.34 -10.11
N ILE A 84 -4.83 14.66 -9.01
CA ILE A 84 -3.37 14.78 -8.99
C ILE A 84 -2.65 13.46 -8.74
N SER A 85 -3.40 12.40 -8.43
CA SER A 85 -2.85 11.08 -8.14
C SER A 85 -2.60 10.27 -9.40
N SER A 86 -1.55 9.45 -9.35
CA SER A 86 -1.19 8.54 -10.43
C SER A 86 -0.76 7.19 -9.86
N ILE A 87 -0.79 6.17 -10.67
CA ILE A 87 -0.38 4.82 -10.29
C ILE A 87 0.49 4.21 -11.39
N LEU A 88 1.61 3.59 -11.01
CA LEU A 88 2.34 2.66 -11.87
C LEU A 88 1.90 1.24 -11.52
N ILE A 89 1.60 0.47 -12.55
CA ILE A 89 1.14 -0.91 -12.42
C ILE A 89 2.04 -1.77 -13.29
N ASN A 90 2.63 -2.83 -12.72
CA ASN A 90 3.39 -3.77 -13.53
C ASN A 90 2.47 -4.72 -14.33
N LYS A 91 3.03 -5.39 -15.32
CA LYS A 91 2.31 -6.30 -16.22
C LYS A 91 1.49 -7.35 -15.48
N ASP A 92 2.05 -7.97 -14.46
CA ASP A 92 1.42 -9.05 -13.70
C ASP A 92 0.40 -8.53 -12.67
N LYS A 93 0.26 -7.21 -12.52
CA LYS A 93 -0.62 -6.57 -11.54
C LYS A 93 -0.37 -7.07 -10.11
N SER A 94 0.89 -7.25 -9.76
CA SER A 94 1.38 -7.65 -8.43
C SER A 94 2.15 -6.53 -7.74
N LYS A 95 2.65 -5.53 -8.50
CA LYS A 95 3.41 -4.39 -8.01
C LYS A 95 2.72 -3.09 -8.42
N PHE A 96 2.49 -2.23 -7.44
CA PHE A 96 1.79 -0.97 -7.63
C PHE A 96 2.56 0.13 -6.92
N ILE A 97 2.81 1.22 -7.61
CA ILE A 97 3.39 2.42 -7.00
C ILE A 97 2.37 3.56 -7.13
N LEU A 98 1.78 3.91 -6.00
CA LEU A 98 0.81 4.99 -5.89
C LEU A 98 1.57 6.30 -5.67
N ILE A 99 1.22 7.33 -6.44
CA ILE A 99 1.88 8.63 -6.38
C ILE A 99 0.85 9.70 -6.03
N ASN A 100 1.21 10.60 -5.09
CA ASN A 100 0.37 11.69 -4.60
C ASN A 100 -0.96 11.22 -4.00
N GLY A 101 -0.91 10.16 -3.19
CA GLY A 101 -2.04 9.70 -2.37
C GLY A 101 -2.07 10.36 -1.00
N ASP A 102 -2.08 9.57 0.05
CA ASP A 102 -1.87 10.06 1.42
C ASP A 102 -0.40 10.43 1.66
N ASN A 103 0.52 9.78 0.97
CA ASN A 103 1.94 10.10 0.89
C ASN A 103 2.33 10.36 -0.57
N HIS A 104 3.53 10.95 -0.79
CA HIS A 104 4.02 11.18 -2.16
C HIS A 104 4.21 9.89 -2.93
N ILE A 105 4.69 8.84 -2.24
CA ILE A 105 4.94 7.52 -2.81
C ILE A 105 4.41 6.46 -1.84
N GLU A 106 3.69 5.49 -2.36
CA GLU A 106 3.33 4.27 -1.65
C GLU A 106 3.59 3.08 -2.57
N ILE A 107 4.62 2.30 -2.24
CA ILE A 107 4.98 1.07 -2.94
C ILE A 107 4.11 -0.05 -2.37
N LYS A 108 3.37 -0.77 -3.19
CA LYS A 108 2.52 -1.89 -2.78
C LYS A 108 2.87 -3.15 -3.55
N ILE A 109 3.19 -4.20 -2.83
CA ILE A 109 3.44 -5.54 -3.38
C ILE A 109 2.31 -6.45 -2.94
N TYR A 110 1.70 -7.12 -3.91
CA TYR A 110 0.61 -8.05 -3.72
C TYR A 110 1.03 -9.44 -4.17
N MET A 111 0.91 -10.42 -3.28
CA MET A 111 1.28 -11.82 -3.57
C MET A 111 0.18 -12.77 -3.13
N ASN A 112 0.05 -13.89 -3.83
CA ASN A 112 -0.83 -14.97 -3.40
C ASN A 112 -0.21 -15.71 -2.21
N ASN A 113 -1.04 -16.31 -1.39
CA ASN A 113 -0.62 -17.08 -0.20
C ASN A 113 0.17 -16.24 0.82
N LEU A 114 0.92 -16.91 1.71
CA LEU A 114 1.71 -16.27 2.77
C LEU A 114 3.16 -16.07 2.32
N ASN A 115 3.47 -14.89 1.81
CA ASN A 115 4.79 -14.54 1.25
C ASN A 115 5.29 -13.16 1.73
N LEU A 116 5.18 -12.89 3.05
CA LEU A 116 5.54 -11.58 3.63
C LEU A 116 7.00 -11.19 3.36
N ASN A 117 7.94 -12.11 3.55
CA ASN A 117 9.37 -11.81 3.39
C ASN A 117 9.72 -11.49 1.94
N GLU A 118 9.20 -12.26 0.99
CA GLU A 118 9.44 -12.02 -0.44
C GLU A 118 8.79 -10.71 -0.88
N ALA A 119 7.55 -10.45 -0.47
CA ALA A 119 6.87 -9.19 -0.75
C ALA A 119 7.63 -7.98 -0.18
N PHE A 120 8.18 -8.11 1.04
CA PHE A 120 9.00 -7.07 1.64
C PHE A 120 10.30 -6.85 0.87
N ASN A 121 11.02 -7.90 0.48
CA ASN A 121 12.26 -7.79 -0.26
C ASN A 121 12.05 -7.07 -1.60
N ILE A 122 10.97 -7.40 -2.32
CA ILE A 122 10.63 -6.73 -3.58
C ILE A 122 10.28 -5.25 -3.33
N ALA A 123 9.50 -4.96 -2.27
CA ALA A 123 9.18 -3.58 -1.92
C ALA A 123 10.44 -2.76 -1.59
N ASN A 124 11.37 -3.36 -0.83
CA ASN A 124 12.62 -2.73 -0.45
C ASN A 124 13.54 -2.47 -1.65
N GLN A 125 13.64 -3.39 -2.61
CA GLN A 125 14.39 -3.17 -3.84
C GLN A 125 13.87 -1.95 -4.62
N ILE A 126 12.55 -1.80 -4.73
CA ILE A 126 11.96 -0.63 -5.41
C ILE A 126 12.22 0.64 -4.59
N ASP A 127 12.12 0.56 -3.26
CA ASP A 127 12.40 1.67 -2.35
C ASP A 127 13.86 2.14 -2.44
N ASP A 128 14.82 1.21 -2.49
CA ASP A 128 16.24 1.49 -2.66
C ASP A 128 16.52 2.22 -3.98
N ILE A 129 15.96 1.75 -5.11
CA ILE A 129 16.08 2.39 -6.43
C ILE A 129 15.56 3.83 -6.41
N LEU A 130 14.44 4.06 -5.72
CA LEU A 130 13.89 5.41 -5.58
C LEU A 130 14.73 6.26 -4.62
N GLY A 131 15.17 5.69 -3.50
CA GLY A 131 15.96 6.37 -2.47
C GLY A 131 17.34 6.83 -2.95
N GLU A 132 17.94 6.14 -3.90
CA GLU A 132 19.20 6.58 -4.55
C GLU A 132 19.05 7.92 -5.30
N LYS A 133 17.85 8.25 -5.76
CA LYS A 133 17.60 9.42 -6.62
C LYS A 133 16.64 10.45 -6.02
N LEU A 134 15.99 10.09 -4.90
CA LEU A 134 15.04 10.94 -4.20
C LEU A 134 15.53 11.19 -2.77
N ASP A 135 15.45 12.44 -2.35
CA ASP A 135 15.69 12.81 -0.95
C ASP A 135 14.40 12.60 -0.16
N TYR A 136 14.34 11.53 0.63
CA TYR A 136 13.18 11.22 1.44
C TYR A 136 13.11 12.08 2.71
N SER A 137 11.90 12.48 3.09
CA SER A 137 11.63 13.13 4.37
C SER A 137 11.84 12.15 5.52
N PHE A 138 13.03 12.20 6.12
CA PHE A 138 13.45 11.30 7.19
C PHE A 138 13.96 12.09 8.40
N ASN A 139 13.70 11.59 9.59
CA ASN A 139 14.22 12.11 10.85
C ASN A 139 14.86 10.98 11.65
N GLU A 140 16.07 11.19 12.17
CA GLU A 140 16.84 10.15 12.87
C GLU A 140 16.12 9.55 14.09
N ASN A 141 15.26 10.33 14.76
CA ASN A 141 14.53 9.88 15.94
C ASN A 141 13.15 9.30 15.62
N LEU A 142 12.52 9.75 14.53
CA LEU A 142 11.13 9.43 14.19
C LEU A 142 11.02 8.46 13.01
N GLY A 143 12.05 8.31 12.18
CA GLY A 143 12.02 7.58 10.94
C GLY A 143 11.44 8.40 9.77
N TYR A 144 10.81 7.75 8.82
CA TYR A 144 10.19 8.41 7.67
C TYR A 144 8.97 9.23 8.09
N LEU A 145 8.95 10.49 7.66
CA LEU A 145 7.88 11.43 8.00
C LEU A 145 6.65 11.17 7.12
N ALA A 146 5.48 11.24 7.70
CA ALA A 146 4.21 11.03 7.04
C ALA A 146 3.22 12.17 7.34
N SER A 147 2.24 12.39 6.46
CA SER A 147 1.20 13.41 6.65
C SER A 147 0.30 13.12 7.85
N CYS A 148 0.18 11.85 8.24
CA CYS A 148 -0.55 11.43 9.43
C CYS A 148 0.46 10.95 10.49
N PRO A 149 0.47 11.54 11.70
CA PRO A 149 1.46 11.22 12.74
C PRO A 149 1.51 9.74 13.12
N VAL A 150 0.37 9.02 13.05
CA VAL A 150 0.31 7.59 13.35
C VAL A 150 1.05 6.71 12.33
N ASN A 151 1.39 7.25 11.16
CA ASN A 151 2.11 6.56 10.09
C ASN A 151 3.60 6.93 10.03
N VAL A 152 4.08 7.75 10.97
CA VAL A 152 5.49 8.12 11.09
C VAL A 152 6.29 6.93 11.64
N GLY A 153 7.44 6.64 11.05
CA GLY A 153 8.32 5.54 11.48
C GLY A 153 8.94 4.81 10.30
N THR A 154 8.83 3.48 10.25
CA THR A 154 9.36 2.67 9.14
C THR A 154 8.61 2.90 7.83
N GLY A 155 7.39 3.41 7.89
CA GLY A 155 6.48 3.50 6.75
C GLY A 155 6.02 2.13 6.21
N LEU A 156 6.34 1.04 6.93
CA LEU A 156 6.01 -0.33 6.56
C LEU A 156 4.62 -0.73 7.07
N LYS A 157 3.75 -1.11 6.16
CA LYS A 157 2.50 -1.80 6.47
C LYS A 157 2.51 -3.16 5.81
N ALA A 158 2.40 -4.21 6.61
CA ALA A 158 2.28 -5.59 6.15
C ALA A 158 0.91 -6.13 6.49
N SER A 159 0.24 -6.78 5.56
CA SER A 159 -1.07 -7.38 5.79
C SER A 159 -1.21 -8.74 5.13
N VAL A 160 -2.07 -9.56 5.71
CA VAL A 160 -2.44 -10.88 5.22
C VAL A 160 -3.96 -10.98 5.23
N THR A 161 -4.54 -11.38 4.11
CA THR A 161 -5.98 -11.66 4.02
C THR A 161 -6.25 -13.12 4.28
N LEU A 162 -7.11 -13.40 5.25
CA LEU A 162 -7.53 -14.76 5.64
C LEU A 162 -9.01 -14.98 5.35
N HIS A 163 -9.34 -16.21 4.92
CA HIS A 163 -10.71 -16.69 4.83
C HIS A 163 -11.05 -17.54 6.06
N LEU A 164 -11.90 -17.03 6.96
CA LEU A 164 -12.15 -17.59 8.29
C LEU A 164 -13.63 -17.89 8.55
N PRO A 165 -14.32 -18.71 7.73
CA PRO A 165 -15.75 -18.93 7.85
C PRO A 165 -16.16 -19.59 9.17
N ILE A 166 -15.40 -20.58 9.66
CA ILE A 166 -15.72 -21.28 10.90
C ILE A 166 -15.61 -20.36 12.12
N LEU A 167 -14.56 -19.54 12.20
CA LEU A 167 -14.38 -18.59 13.31
C LEU A 167 -15.45 -17.49 13.29
N SER A 168 -15.89 -17.08 12.10
CA SER A 168 -17.00 -16.13 11.93
C SER A 168 -18.31 -16.71 12.44
N LEU A 169 -18.65 -17.94 12.02
CA LEU A 169 -19.85 -18.64 12.48
C LEU A 169 -19.87 -18.86 13.99
N GLN A 170 -18.71 -19.15 14.59
CA GLN A 170 -18.57 -19.31 16.03
C GLN A 170 -18.51 -17.99 16.80
N LYS A 171 -18.57 -16.82 16.13
CA LYS A 171 -18.44 -15.48 16.72
C LYS A 171 -17.19 -15.29 17.57
N LYS A 172 -16.09 -16.01 17.23
CA LYS A 172 -14.82 -15.97 17.98
C LYS A 172 -13.86 -14.88 17.50
N ILE A 173 -14.13 -14.22 16.37
CA ILE A 173 -13.25 -13.20 15.78
C ILE A 173 -12.99 -12.04 16.75
N GLU A 174 -14.01 -11.60 17.51
CA GLU A 174 -13.86 -10.53 18.49
C GLU A 174 -12.83 -10.84 19.59
N ASN A 175 -12.74 -12.10 20.01
CA ASN A 175 -11.74 -12.53 20.99
C ASN A 175 -10.30 -12.39 20.41
N TYR A 176 -10.14 -12.79 19.16
CA TYR A 176 -8.84 -12.65 18.46
C TYR A 176 -8.49 -11.19 18.17
N HIS A 177 -9.47 -10.33 17.91
CA HIS A 177 -9.25 -8.90 17.77
C HIS A 177 -8.64 -8.28 19.04
N ASN A 178 -9.17 -8.62 20.21
CA ASN A 178 -8.66 -8.13 21.49
C ASN A 178 -7.22 -8.64 21.79
N ILE A 179 -6.93 -9.90 21.44
CA ILE A 179 -5.60 -10.48 21.60
C ILE A 179 -4.62 -9.84 20.61
N GLY A 180 -5.02 -9.71 19.35
CA GLY A 180 -4.21 -9.09 18.30
C GLY A 180 -3.81 -7.67 18.66
N HIS A 181 -4.75 -6.87 19.16
CA HIS A 181 -4.47 -5.50 19.58
C HIS A 181 -3.36 -5.40 20.62
N LYS A 182 -3.33 -6.33 21.60
CA LYS A 182 -2.27 -6.40 22.61
C LYS A 182 -0.91 -6.78 22.03
N LEU A 183 -0.89 -7.46 20.90
CA LEU A 183 0.31 -7.87 20.16
C LEU A 183 0.74 -6.87 19.07
N GLY A 184 0.07 -5.71 18.98
CA GLY A 184 0.33 -4.73 17.92
C GLY A 184 -0.16 -5.16 16.53
N ILE A 185 -1.19 -6.01 16.51
CA ILE A 185 -1.83 -6.52 15.29
C ILE A 185 -3.28 -6.03 15.26
N ASN A 186 -3.71 -5.55 14.11
CA ASN A 186 -5.09 -5.18 13.86
C ASN A 186 -5.77 -6.23 12.97
N ILE A 187 -6.96 -6.66 13.35
CA ILE A 187 -7.78 -7.61 12.58
C ILE A 187 -9.04 -6.87 12.15
N LYS A 188 -9.28 -6.76 10.85
CA LYS A 188 -10.47 -6.11 10.29
C LYS A 188 -11.19 -7.04 9.32
N GLY A 189 -12.52 -7.08 9.39
CA GLY A 189 -13.32 -7.67 8.33
C GLY A 189 -13.19 -6.86 7.04
N ILE A 190 -13.01 -7.52 5.91
CA ILE A 190 -13.10 -6.85 4.61
C ILE A 190 -14.57 -6.55 4.37
N CYS A 191 -14.93 -5.27 4.41
CA CYS A 191 -16.30 -4.80 4.28
C CYS A 191 -16.58 -4.28 2.88
N SER A 192 -17.79 -4.55 2.37
CA SER A 192 -18.39 -3.73 1.33
C SER A 192 -18.97 -2.45 1.95
N GLU A 193 -19.34 -1.48 1.12
CA GLU A 193 -20.02 -0.22 1.56
C GLU A 193 -21.27 -0.44 2.43
N ARG A 194 -21.77 -1.67 2.59
CA ARG A 194 -22.97 -2.07 3.32
C ARG A 194 -22.71 -2.81 4.64
N SER A 195 -21.57 -2.57 5.28
CA SER A 195 -21.29 -2.96 6.70
C SER A 195 -21.12 -4.45 7.05
N ASN A 196 -21.30 -5.39 6.16
CA ASN A 196 -21.07 -6.81 6.48
C ASN A 196 -19.72 -7.28 5.94
N THR A 197 -19.01 -8.08 6.73
CA THR A 197 -17.78 -8.74 6.30
C THR A 197 -18.04 -9.58 5.05
N LEU A 198 -17.37 -9.24 3.93
CA LEU A 198 -17.51 -9.96 2.68
C LEU A 198 -16.92 -11.37 2.79
N GLY A 199 -17.74 -12.40 2.57
CA GLY A 199 -17.29 -13.78 2.44
C GLY A 199 -16.47 -14.31 3.61
N ASN A 200 -16.66 -13.79 4.84
CA ASN A 200 -15.85 -14.15 6.01
C ASN A 200 -14.34 -13.93 5.82
N MET A 201 -14.00 -12.86 5.07
CA MET A 201 -12.62 -12.46 4.81
C MET A 201 -12.15 -11.42 5.80
N TYR A 202 -10.97 -11.60 6.35
CA TYR A 202 -10.36 -10.74 7.35
C TYR A 202 -8.95 -10.36 6.95
N GLU A 203 -8.64 -9.06 7.07
CA GLU A 203 -7.29 -8.53 6.92
C GLU A 203 -6.64 -8.45 8.30
N ILE A 204 -5.45 -9.05 8.42
CA ILE A 204 -4.56 -8.91 9.58
C ILE A 204 -3.41 -8.01 9.20
N THR A 205 -3.18 -6.92 9.96
CA THR A 205 -2.14 -5.94 9.65
C THR A 205 -1.39 -5.53 10.92
N ASN A 206 -0.12 -5.11 10.78
CA ASN A 206 0.62 -4.48 11.87
C ASN A 206 -0.01 -3.13 12.25
N GLN A 207 -0.05 -2.83 13.55
CA GLN A 207 -0.51 -1.53 14.07
C GLN A 207 0.64 -0.53 14.23
N ASN A 208 1.78 -1.01 14.70
CA ASN A 208 2.92 -0.15 15.00
C ASN A 208 3.83 -0.05 13.78
N ILE A 209 3.99 1.16 13.30
CA ILE A 209 4.93 1.53 12.24
C ILE A 209 6.17 2.18 12.88
N ILE A 210 6.09 2.53 14.18
CA ILE A 210 7.19 3.09 14.95
C ILE A 210 8.22 1.98 15.18
N GLY A 211 9.36 2.11 14.56
CA GLY A 211 10.51 1.21 14.67
C GLY A 211 11.72 1.84 13.99
N ARG A 212 12.90 1.45 14.46
CA ARG A 212 14.17 1.81 13.82
C ARG A 212 14.54 0.79 12.78
#